data_2043182ecff80e33b8b3aa0063116e7b
#
_entry.id   2043182ecff80e33b8b3aa0063116e7b
#
_cell.length_a   1.000
_cell.length_b   1.000
_cell.length_c   1.000
_cell.angle_alpha   90.00
_cell.angle_beta   90.00
_cell.angle_gamma   90.00
#
_symmetry.space_group_name_H-M   'P 1'
#
loop_
_entity.id
_entity.type
_entity.pdbx_description
1 polymer ?
#
loop_
_entity_poly.entity_id
_entity_poly.type
_entity_poly.pdbx_seq_one_letter_code
_entity_poly.pdbx_strand_id
1 'polypeptide(L)'
;EIEKPRYKGKLISMWSLIPEKLIPPTRIVRYCCSTLKETGCANRYIATGVRWDESTSRLKREEFEKLGQTQKEKEKFTKIMLMEDNDARRRMSELCMQQKKMIVNPIIDWTHSDIWGYINSEKIETCDLYQCGYDRVGCIGCPMAGKKRYKEFADFPKYKQLYINAFDRMLKERERRGKECKWTTGEEVFLWWMEDENIPGQMSMEDFIAEE
;
A
#
# COMPACT_ATOMS: atom_id res chain seq x y z
N GLU A 1 -16.44 3.61 -11.65
CA GLU A 1 -16.85 3.81 -10.24
C GLU A 1 -15.62 3.89 -9.34
N ILE A 2 -15.57 4.88 -8.44
CA ILE A 2 -14.47 5.03 -7.47
C ILE A 2 -14.95 4.49 -6.11
N GLU A 3 -14.35 3.40 -5.66
CA GLU A 3 -14.61 2.84 -4.35
C GLU A 3 -13.90 3.67 -3.27
N LYS A 4 -14.65 4.17 -2.29
CA LYS A 4 -14.11 4.94 -1.17
C LYS A 4 -13.83 4.02 0.02
N PRO A 5 -12.61 4.02 0.61
CA PRO A 5 -12.27 3.13 1.70
C PRO A 5 -13.11 3.43 2.95
N ARG A 6 -13.43 2.36 3.69
CA ARG A 6 -14.15 2.42 4.96
C ARG A 6 -13.37 1.72 6.06
N TYR A 7 -13.47 2.25 7.27
CA TYR A 7 -12.92 1.64 8.47
C TYR A 7 -13.96 1.72 9.59
N LYS A 8 -14.27 0.60 10.24
CA LYS A 8 -15.35 0.51 11.23
C LYS A 8 -16.68 1.10 10.73
N GLY A 9 -17.03 0.83 9.46
CA GLY A 9 -18.27 1.30 8.82
C GLY A 9 -18.26 2.77 8.35
N LYS A 10 -17.28 3.58 8.73
CA LYS A 10 -17.17 4.99 8.36
C LYS A 10 -16.23 5.21 7.18
N LEU A 11 -16.52 6.20 6.35
CA LEU A 11 -15.59 6.65 5.32
C LEU A 11 -14.30 7.13 5.99
N ILE A 12 -13.17 6.69 5.45
CA ILE A 12 -11.85 6.96 6.02
C ILE A 12 -10.91 7.55 4.99
N SER A 13 -10.03 8.45 5.43
CA SER A 13 -8.90 8.95 4.69
C SER A 13 -7.62 8.75 5.51
N MET A 14 -6.45 8.96 4.92
CA MET A 14 -5.18 8.92 5.67
C MET A 14 -5.23 9.84 6.89
N TRP A 15 -5.78 11.04 6.72
CA TRP A 15 -5.84 12.07 7.75
C TRP A 15 -6.74 11.75 8.94
N SER A 16 -7.75 10.91 8.75
CA SER A 16 -8.62 10.42 9.83
C SER A 16 -8.17 9.06 10.36
N LEU A 17 -7.42 8.28 9.57
CA LEU A 17 -6.91 6.98 9.97
C LEU A 17 -5.74 7.08 10.96
N ILE A 18 -4.83 8.04 10.79
CA ILE A 18 -3.68 8.25 11.69
C ILE A 18 -4.13 8.42 13.15
N PRO A 19 -5.07 9.33 13.49
CA PRO A 19 -5.58 9.45 14.86
C PRO A 19 -6.24 8.17 15.37
N GLU A 20 -6.97 7.44 14.54
CA GLU A 20 -7.61 6.18 14.94
C GLU A 20 -6.60 5.07 15.28
N LYS A 21 -5.48 5.02 14.58
CA LYS A 21 -4.42 4.04 14.78
C LYS A 21 -3.44 4.41 15.88
N LEU A 22 -3.45 5.66 16.33
CA LEU A 22 -2.61 6.20 17.40
C LEU A 22 -1.10 6.14 17.14
N ILE A 23 -0.70 5.90 15.91
CA ILE A 23 0.71 5.79 15.48
C ILE A 23 0.85 6.30 14.03
N PRO A 24 1.96 6.96 13.65
CA PRO A 24 2.29 7.23 12.27
C PRO A 24 2.44 5.94 11.45
N PRO A 25 2.12 5.95 10.14
CA PRO A 25 2.44 4.80 9.28
C PRO A 25 3.95 4.67 9.15
N THR A 26 4.48 3.47 9.32
CA THR A 26 5.91 3.18 9.18
C THR A 26 6.17 2.13 8.10
N ARG A 27 7.45 1.80 7.83
CA ARG A 27 7.81 0.72 6.91
C ARG A 27 7.29 -0.64 7.38
N ILE A 28 7.19 -0.85 8.69
CA ILE A 28 6.73 -2.08 9.32
C ILE A 28 5.21 -2.03 9.49
N VAL A 29 4.69 -0.97 10.12
CA VAL A 29 3.25 -0.82 10.39
C VAL A 29 2.56 -0.12 9.22
N ARG A 30 2.17 -0.90 8.22
CA ARG A 30 1.61 -0.42 6.96
C ARG A 30 0.08 -0.46 6.94
N TYR A 31 -0.57 -0.06 8.03
CA TYR A 31 -2.03 -0.03 8.12
C TYR A 31 -2.71 0.82 7.03
N CYS A 32 -1.98 1.81 6.48
CA CYS A 32 -2.48 2.61 5.36
C CYS A 32 -2.71 1.75 4.10
N CYS A 33 -1.83 0.80 3.79
CA CYS A 33 -2.02 -0.12 2.67
C CYS A 33 -3.19 -1.06 2.94
N SER A 34 -3.19 -1.74 4.09
CA SER A 34 -4.23 -2.70 4.43
C SER A 34 -5.62 -2.07 4.50
N THR A 35 -5.75 -0.84 5.05
CA THR A 35 -7.04 -0.19 5.23
C THR A 35 -7.52 0.59 4.01
N LEU A 36 -6.61 1.32 3.31
CA LEU A 36 -7.02 2.25 2.25
C LEU A 36 -6.95 1.64 0.84
N LYS A 37 -6.18 0.55 0.65
CA LYS A 37 -5.97 -0.07 -0.67
C LYS A 37 -6.45 -1.52 -0.72
N GLU A 38 -6.07 -2.34 0.27
CA GLU A 38 -6.24 -3.79 0.20
C GLU A 38 -7.65 -4.26 0.55
N THR A 39 -8.44 -3.44 1.27
CA THR A 39 -9.83 -3.77 1.64
C THR A 39 -10.83 -3.60 0.50
N GLY A 40 -10.48 -2.80 -0.52
CA GLY A 40 -11.35 -2.58 -1.68
C GLY A 40 -11.49 -3.82 -2.57
N CYS A 41 -12.50 -3.80 -3.46
CA CYS A 41 -12.73 -4.82 -4.47
C CYS A 41 -12.92 -6.24 -3.93
N ALA A 42 -13.57 -6.40 -2.76
CA ALA A 42 -13.92 -7.72 -2.24
C ALA A 42 -14.80 -8.49 -3.24
N ASN A 43 -14.56 -9.80 -3.38
CA ASN A 43 -15.30 -10.70 -4.29
C ASN A 43 -15.22 -10.30 -5.78
N ARG A 44 -14.13 -9.66 -6.21
CA ARG A 44 -13.88 -9.28 -7.60
C ARG A 44 -12.57 -9.85 -8.13
N TYR A 45 -12.48 -9.97 -9.44
CA TYR A 45 -11.21 -10.14 -10.15
C TYR A 45 -10.52 -8.78 -10.24
N ILE A 46 -9.25 -8.75 -9.90
CA ILE A 46 -8.44 -7.53 -9.89
C ILE A 46 -7.25 -7.74 -10.79
N ALA A 47 -7.13 -6.93 -11.83
CA ALA A 47 -5.89 -6.82 -12.58
C ALA A 47 -4.94 -5.86 -11.85
N THR A 48 -3.69 -6.27 -11.65
CA THR A 48 -2.66 -5.41 -11.05
C THR A 48 -1.47 -5.25 -11.98
N GLY A 49 -0.79 -4.11 -11.87
CA GLY A 49 0.47 -3.85 -12.57
C GLY A 49 1.70 -4.32 -11.77
N VAL A 50 1.58 -5.39 -10.97
CA VAL A 50 2.73 -5.94 -10.23
C VAL A 50 3.68 -6.63 -11.19
N ARG A 51 4.98 -6.42 -11.03
CA ARG A 51 6.05 -7.00 -11.84
C ARG A 51 7.15 -7.59 -10.98
N TRP A 52 7.78 -8.65 -11.46
CA TRP A 52 8.93 -9.27 -10.78
C TRP A 52 10.11 -8.31 -10.65
N ASP A 53 10.32 -7.47 -11.64
CA ASP A 53 11.39 -6.46 -11.71
C ASP A 53 11.37 -5.41 -10.57
N GLU A 54 10.25 -5.24 -9.88
CA GLU A 54 10.09 -4.17 -8.89
C GLU A 54 10.72 -4.46 -7.52
N SER A 55 10.84 -5.72 -7.12
CA SER A 55 11.49 -6.11 -5.86
C SER A 55 11.59 -7.63 -5.68
N THR A 56 12.55 -8.08 -4.85
CA THR A 56 12.75 -9.50 -4.51
C THR A 56 11.52 -10.17 -3.89
N SER A 57 10.71 -9.43 -3.12
CA SER A 57 9.46 -9.95 -2.58
C SER A 57 8.40 -10.18 -3.65
N ARG A 58 8.47 -9.44 -4.78
CA ARG A 58 7.56 -9.60 -5.91
C ARG A 58 7.94 -10.74 -6.85
N LEU A 59 9.18 -11.20 -6.83
CA LEU A 59 9.60 -12.43 -7.54
C LEU A 59 8.81 -13.67 -7.10
N LYS A 60 8.19 -13.65 -5.93
CA LYS A 60 7.34 -14.74 -5.41
C LYS A 60 5.88 -14.64 -5.85
N ARG A 61 5.52 -13.60 -6.59
CA ARG A 61 4.15 -13.40 -7.08
C ARG A 61 3.94 -14.24 -8.33
N GLU A 62 2.69 -14.64 -8.53
CA GLU A 62 2.26 -15.47 -9.65
C GLU A 62 1.35 -14.67 -10.59
N GLU A 63 1.18 -15.14 -11.84
CA GLU A 63 0.26 -14.51 -12.81
C GLU A 63 -1.17 -14.47 -12.28
N PHE A 64 -1.57 -15.53 -11.57
CA PHE A 64 -2.90 -15.67 -10.96
C PHE A 64 -2.75 -15.98 -9.49
N GLU A 65 -3.36 -15.16 -8.65
CA GLU A 65 -3.30 -15.34 -7.21
C GLU A 65 -4.68 -15.23 -6.57
N LYS A 66 -4.88 -16.05 -5.54
CA LYS A 66 -6.03 -15.95 -4.66
C LYS A 66 -5.56 -15.61 -3.26
N LEU A 67 -5.97 -14.48 -2.72
CA LEU A 67 -5.59 -14.10 -1.38
C LEU A 67 -6.19 -15.07 -0.35
N GLY A 68 -5.33 -15.56 0.56
CA GLY A 68 -5.71 -16.50 1.63
C GLY A 68 -5.78 -17.97 1.22
N GLN A 69 -5.21 -18.36 0.08
CA GLN A 69 -5.07 -19.76 -0.32
C GLN A 69 -3.80 -20.42 0.23
N THR A 70 -3.91 -21.74 0.47
CA THR A 70 -2.73 -22.60 0.65
C THR A 70 -2.00 -22.79 -0.68
N GLN A 71 -0.70 -23.17 -0.62
CA GLN A 71 0.10 -23.41 -1.82
C GLN A 71 -0.53 -24.44 -2.77
N LYS A 72 -1.08 -25.54 -2.22
CA LYS A 72 -1.77 -26.58 -2.99
C LYS A 72 -3.01 -26.08 -3.72
N GLU A 73 -3.78 -25.18 -3.09
CA GLU A 73 -4.96 -24.56 -3.71
C GLU A 73 -4.57 -23.59 -4.82
N LYS A 74 -3.45 -22.86 -4.67
CA LYS A 74 -2.89 -21.99 -5.71
C LYS A 74 -2.49 -22.78 -6.95
N GLU A 75 -1.73 -23.88 -6.79
CA GLU A 75 -1.29 -24.73 -7.88
C GLU A 75 -2.47 -25.35 -8.65
N LYS A 76 -3.47 -25.85 -7.92
CA LYS A 76 -4.70 -26.36 -8.50
C LYS A 76 -5.46 -25.32 -9.32
N PHE A 77 -5.55 -24.09 -8.77
CA PHE A 77 -6.20 -22.97 -9.42
C PHE A 77 -5.50 -22.55 -10.71
N THR A 78 -4.19 -22.32 -10.65
CA THR A 78 -3.37 -21.94 -11.81
C THR A 78 -3.51 -22.99 -12.92
N LYS A 79 -3.47 -24.27 -12.58
CA LYS A 79 -3.65 -25.36 -13.52
C LYS A 79 -5.02 -25.35 -14.21
N ILE A 80 -6.10 -25.04 -13.46
CA ILE A 80 -7.46 -24.93 -14.01
C ILE A 80 -7.57 -23.74 -14.96
N MET A 81 -7.02 -22.59 -14.57
CA MET A 81 -7.10 -21.36 -15.37
C MET A 81 -6.27 -21.42 -16.66
N LEU A 82 -5.14 -22.12 -16.65
CA LEU A 82 -4.23 -22.21 -17.79
C LEU A 82 -4.52 -23.39 -18.75
N MET A 83 -5.21 -24.43 -18.29
CA MET A 83 -5.33 -25.69 -19.04
C MET A 83 -6.74 -26.06 -19.51
N GLU A 84 -7.80 -25.37 -19.13
CA GLU A 84 -9.16 -25.80 -19.47
C GLU A 84 -9.89 -24.85 -20.42
N ASP A 85 -10.12 -25.34 -21.65
CA ASP A 85 -11.07 -24.75 -22.63
C ASP A 85 -12.55 -25.06 -22.31
N ASN A 86 -12.83 -25.73 -21.19
CA ASN A 86 -14.19 -26.10 -20.82
C ASN A 86 -14.87 -24.97 -20.01
N ASP A 87 -15.68 -24.14 -20.68
CA ASP A 87 -16.39 -23.01 -20.15
C ASP A 87 -17.26 -23.32 -18.92
N ALA A 88 -17.84 -24.53 -18.84
CA ALA A 88 -18.71 -24.90 -17.71
C ALA A 88 -17.89 -25.12 -16.42
N ARG A 89 -16.76 -25.81 -16.49
CA ARG A 89 -15.85 -26.00 -15.36
C ARG A 89 -15.15 -24.72 -14.96
N ARG A 90 -14.80 -23.90 -15.94
CA ARG A 90 -14.24 -22.58 -15.73
C ARG A 90 -15.22 -21.70 -14.93
N ARG A 91 -16.47 -21.60 -15.37
CA ARG A 91 -17.55 -20.87 -14.67
C ARG A 91 -17.80 -21.42 -13.25
N MET A 92 -17.78 -22.75 -13.07
CA MET A 92 -17.96 -23.37 -11.77
C MET A 92 -16.79 -23.09 -10.82
N SER A 93 -15.56 -23.08 -11.32
CA SER A 93 -14.37 -22.63 -10.58
C SER A 93 -14.48 -21.13 -10.22
N GLU A 94 -14.91 -20.31 -11.15
CA GLU A 94 -15.17 -18.88 -10.95
C GLU A 94 -16.21 -18.63 -9.85
N LEU A 95 -17.33 -19.34 -9.85
CA LEU A 95 -18.38 -19.25 -8.82
C LEU A 95 -17.90 -19.70 -7.44
N CYS A 96 -17.17 -20.80 -7.36
CA CYS A 96 -16.55 -21.27 -6.10
C CYS A 96 -15.49 -20.29 -5.55
N MET A 97 -14.91 -19.46 -6.42
CA MET A 97 -13.86 -18.52 -6.08
C MET A 97 -14.34 -17.10 -5.78
N GLN A 98 -15.58 -16.76 -6.10
CA GLN A 98 -16.16 -15.42 -5.88
C GLN A 98 -16.17 -14.99 -4.41
N GLN A 99 -16.02 -15.91 -3.47
CA GLN A 99 -15.95 -15.58 -2.03
C GLN A 99 -14.59 -15.01 -1.57
N LYS A 100 -13.55 -15.00 -2.45
CA LYS A 100 -12.21 -14.48 -2.10
C LYS A 100 -11.64 -13.70 -3.30
N LYS A 101 -10.87 -12.69 -2.96
CA LYS A 101 -10.24 -11.77 -3.92
C LYS A 101 -9.30 -12.50 -4.88
N MET A 102 -9.54 -12.37 -6.16
CA MET A 102 -8.72 -12.93 -7.23
C MET A 102 -7.85 -11.85 -7.84
N ILE A 103 -6.58 -12.13 -7.99
CA ILE A 103 -5.62 -11.20 -8.57
C ILE A 103 -5.06 -11.81 -9.85
N VAL A 104 -5.05 -11.02 -10.91
CA VAL A 104 -4.37 -11.32 -12.17
C VAL A 104 -3.27 -10.28 -12.36
N ASN A 105 -2.08 -10.75 -12.65
CA ASN A 105 -0.90 -9.91 -12.86
C ASN A 105 -0.47 -10.04 -14.34
N PRO A 106 -1.15 -9.38 -15.30
CA PRO A 106 -0.98 -9.64 -16.74
C PRO A 106 0.38 -9.20 -17.30
N ILE A 107 1.13 -8.38 -16.57
CA ILE A 107 2.43 -7.86 -16.97
C ILE A 107 3.53 -8.23 -15.96
N ILE A 108 3.37 -9.38 -15.29
CA ILE A 108 4.22 -9.75 -14.16
C ILE A 108 5.69 -9.92 -14.54
N ASP A 109 5.95 -10.38 -15.76
CA ASP A 109 7.25 -10.62 -16.36
C ASP A 109 7.87 -9.40 -17.05
N TRP A 110 7.11 -8.30 -17.20
CA TRP A 110 7.61 -7.10 -17.86
C TRP A 110 8.68 -6.39 -17.03
N THR A 111 9.76 -6.01 -17.71
CA THR A 111 10.81 -5.17 -17.13
C THR A 111 10.39 -3.68 -17.11
N HIS A 112 11.18 -2.88 -16.43
CA HIS A 112 11.01 -1.41 -16.49
C HIS A 112 11.15 -0.87 -17.93
N SER A 113 12.05 -1.44 -18.71
CA SER A 113 12.25 -1.07 -20.11
C SER A 113 11.04 -1.42 -20.97
N ASP A 114 10.43 -2.58 -20.76
CA ASP A 114 9.24 -3.02 -21.52
C ASP A 114 8.06 -2.07 -21.31
N ILE A 115 7.84 -1.65 -20.04
CA ILE A 115 6.78 -0.68 -19.70
C ILE A 115 6.97 0.63 -20.45
N TRP A 116 8.17 1.21 -20.41
CA TRP A 116 8.43 2.50 -21.07
C TRP A 116 8.48 2.37 -22.59
N GLY A 117 8.96 1.23 -23.09
CA GLY A 117 8.90 0.89 -24.52
C GLY A 117 7.44 0.88 -25.01
N TYR A 118 6.56 0.19 -24.29
CA TYR A 118 5.14 0.10 -24.61
C TYR A 118 4.45 1.47 -24.51
N ILE A 119 4.66 2.22 -23.42
CA ILE A 119 4.11 3.56 -23.23
C ILE A 119 4.48 4.48 -24.39
N ASN A 120 5.74 4.46 -24.83
CA ASN A 120 6.24 5.30 -25.92
C ASN A 120 5.70 4.86 -27.29
N SER A 121 5.63 3.55 -27.56
CA SER A 121 5.12 3.03 -28.82
C SER A 121 3.64 3.33 -29.04
N GLU A 122 2.85 3.16 -27.98
CA GLU A 122 1.41 3.41 -27.97
C GLU A 122 1.05 4.89 -27.69
N LYS A 123 2.05 5.74 -27.45
CA LYS A 123 1.87 7.18 -27.12
C LYS A 123 0.90 7.40 -25.95
N ILE A 124 1.00 6.56 -24.93
CA ILE A 124 0.14 6.63 -23.75
C ILE A 124 0.53 7.86 -22.93
N GLU A 125 -0.46 8.70 -22.63
CA GLU A 125 -0.27 9.86 -21.77
C GLU A 125 0.08 9.40 -20.34
N THR A 126 1.18 9.93 -19.79
CA THR A 126 1.66 9.62 -18.45
C THR A 126 1.53 10.83 -17.53
N CYS A 127 1.66 10.60 -16.22
CA CYS A 127 1.65 11.68 -15.24
C CYS A 127 2.85 12.62 -15.45
N ASP A 128 2.61 13.93 -15.48
CA ASP A 128 3.64 14.97 -15.68
C ASP A 128 4.78 14.91 -14.65
N LEU A 129 4.56 14.32 -13.50
CA LEU A 129 5.59 14.15 -12.48
C LEU A 129 6.79 13.32 -12.96
N TYR A 130 6.60 12.43 -13.92
CA TYR A 130 7.72 11.70 -14.54
C TYR A 130 8.66 12.64 -15.29
N GLN A 131 8.12 13.71 -15.89
CA GLN A 131 8.90 14.75 -16.55
C GLN A 131 9.58 15.69 -15.54
N CYS A 132 9.07 15.76 -14.30
CA CYS A 132 9.63 16.52 -13.18
C CYS A 132 10.69 15.74 -12.37
N GLY A 133 11.22 14.65 -12.92
CA GLY A 133 12.29 13.86 -12.30
C GLY A 133 11.81 12.93 -11.19
N TYR A 134 10.56 12.46 -11.25
CA TYR A 134 10.07 11.37 -10.42
C TYR A 134 10.22 10.04 -11.16
N ASP A 135 10.99 9.10 -10.62
CA ASP A 135 11.12 7.74 -11.19
C ASP A 135 9.88 6.89 -10.89
N ARG A 136 9.17 7.26 -9.84
CA ARG A 136 7.98 6.55 -9.37
C ARG A 136 6.99 7.52 -8.76
N VAL A 137 5.79 7.50 -9.29
CA VAL A 137 4.66 8.26 -8.73
C VAL A 137 3.86 7.36 -7.78
N GLY A 138 3.62 7.83 -6.57
CA GLY A 138 2.92 7.07 -5.53
C GLY A 138 2.27 7.95 -4.47
N CYS A 139 2.07 7.40 -3.27
CA CYS A 139 1.53 8.18 -2.16
C CYS A 139 2.59 9.15 -1.65
N ILE A 140 2.28 10.45 -1.59
CA ILE A 140 3.17 11.47 -1.02
C ILE A 140 3.44 11.15 0.45
N GLY A 141 4.72 11.15 0.83
CA GLY A 141 5.16 10.83 2.18
C GLY A 141 5.08 9.33 2.52
N CYS A 142 5.05 8.45 1.53
CA CYS A 142 5.05 7.01 1.78
C CYS A 142 6.35 6.57 2.51
N PRO A 143 6.28 5.91 3.69
CA PRO A 143 7.48 5.47 4.40
C PRO A 143 8.39 4.56 3.56
N MET A 144 7.84 3.87 2.54
CA MET A 144 8.61 3.04 1.61
C MET A 144 9.42 3.84 0.59
N ALA A 145 9.17 5.15 0.46
CA ALA A 145 9.89 6.01 -0.49
C ALA A 145 11.26 6.48 0.06
N GLY A 146 11.55 6.26 1.35
CA GLY A 146 12.81 6.63 1.97
C GLY A 146 13.13 8.12 1.81
N LYS A 147 14.37 8.44 1.45
CA LYS A 147 14.83 9.84 1.29
C LYS A 147 14.07 10.63 0.19
N LYS A 148 13.40 9.95 -0.75
CA LYS A 148 12.59 10.64 -1.78
C LYS A 148 11.45 11.47 -1.18
N ARG A 149 10.99 11.16 0.04
CA ARG A 149 9.99 11.93 0.78
C ARG A 149 10.36 13.40 0.97
N TYR A 150 11.66 13.71 1.11
CA TYR A 150 12.13 15.10 1.26
C TYR A 150 11.79 15.94 0.02
N LYS A 151 12.03 15.39 -1.17
CA LYS A 151 11.63 16.02 -2.45
C LYS A 151 10.12 16.14 -2.55
N GLU A 152 9.38 15.06 -2.21
CA GLU A 152 7.92 15.05 -2.24
C GLU A 152 7.32 16.17 -1.38
N PHE A 153 7.83 16.37 -0.15
CA PHE A 153 7.33 17.42 0.74
C PHE A 153 7.82 18.83 0.37
N ALA A 154 8.94 18.95 -0.34
CA ALA A 154 9.37 20.22 -0.91
C ALA A 154 8.45 20.64 -2.06
N ASP A 155 8.14 19.73 -2.97
CA ASP A 155 7.27 19.96 -4.11
C ASP A 155 5.79 20.11 -3.70
N PHE A 156 5.39 19.44 -2.62
CA PHE A 156 4.01 19.42 -2.12
C PHE A 156 3.88 19.82 -0.65
N PRO A 157 4.20 21.07 -0.24
CA PRO A 157 4.24 21.51 1.16
C PRO A 157 2.88 21.41 1.87
N LYS A 158 1.77 21.49 1.13
CA LYS A 158 0.42 21.30 1.67
C LYS A 158 0.26 19.91 2.31
N TYR A 159 0.85 18.88 1.72
CA TYR A 159 0.77 17.52 2.29
C TYR A 159 1.61 17.37 3.55
N LYS A 160 2.78 18.04 3.64
CA LYS A 160 3.54 18.13 4.89
C LYS A 160 2.66 18.65 6.02
N GLN A 161 1.95 19.77 5.80
CA GLN A 161 1.07 20.35 6.81
C GLN A 161 -0.11 19.43 7.17
N LEU A 162 -0.67 18.71 6.21
CA LEU A 162 -1.73 17.74 6.47
C LEU A 162 -1.26 16.58 7.37
N TYR A 163 -0.01 16.10 7.21
CA TYR A 163 0.57 15.10 8.09
C TYR A 163 0.80 15.64 9.50
N ILE A 164 1.40 16.83 9.65
CA ILE A 164 1.60 17.48 10.94
C ILE A 164 0.26 17.63 11.69
N ASN A 165 -0.76 18.14 11.02
CA ASN A 165 -2.10 18.29 11.60
C ASN A 165 -2.75 16.94 11.97
N ALA A 166 -2.45 15.88 11.24
CA ALA A 166 -2.94 14.54 11.57
C ALA A 166 -2.22 13.96 12.78
N PHE A 167 -0.92 14.23 12.93
CA PHE A 167 -0.12 13.83 14.08
C PHE A 167 -0.54 14.60 15.34
N ASP A 168 -0.81 15.89 15.26
CA ASP A 168 -1.37 16.64 16.39
C ASP A 168 -2.71 16.05 16.87
N ARG A 169 -3.58 15.69 15.94
CA ARG A 169 -4.84 15.01 16.29
C ARG A 169 -4.61 13.62 16.89
N MET A 170 -3.60 12.91 16.42
CA MET A 170 -3.20 11.62 16.99
C MET A 170 -2.72 11.77 18.43
N LEU A 171 -1.89 12.77 18.73
CA LEU A 171 -1.41 13.04 20.08
C LEU A 171 -2.57 13.35 21.04
N LYS A 172 -3.50 14.21 20.64
CA LYS A 172 -4.72 14.51 21.42
C LYS A 172 -5.56 13.26 21.67
N GLU A 173 -5.68 12.38 20.69
CA GLU A 173 -6.44 11.14 20.85
C GLU A 173 -5.70 10.13 21.75
N ARG A 174 -4.35 10.08 21.72
CA ARG A 174 -3.55 9.29 22.67
C ARG A 174 -3.77 9.78 24.10
N GLU A 175 -3.66 11.09 24.34
CA GLU A 175 -3.93 11.71 25.63
C GLU A 175 -5.35 11.37 26.14
N ARG A 176 -6.36 11.53 25.28
CA ARG A 176 -7.76 11.18 25.62
C ARG A 176 -7.94 9.73 26.03
N ARG A 177 -7.12 8.81 25.47
CA ARG A 177 -7.13 7.36 25.80
C ARG A 177 -6.17 7.00 26.93
N GLY A 178 -5.52 7.95 27.58
CA GLY A 178 -4.55 7.72 28.66
C GLY A 178 -3.26 7.02 28.19
N LYS A 179 -2.93 7.10 26.90
CA LYS A 179 -1.69 6.55 26.36
C LYS A 179 -0.58 7.58 26.40
N GLU A 180 0.49 7.26 27.09
CA GLU A 180 1.68 8.12 27.14
C GLU A 180 2.32 8.31 25.75
N CYS A 181 2.99 9.44 25.59
CA CYS A 181 3.70 9.78 24.38
C CYS A 181 4.88 10.70 24.69
N LYS A 182 6.03 10.41 24.11
CA LYS A 182 7.24 11.25 24.27
C LYS A 182 7.18 12.57 23.48
N TRP A 183 6.33 12.65 22.47
CA TRP A 183 6.17 13.84 21.65
C TRP A 183 5.03 14.72 22.15
N THR A 184 5.23 16.02 22.07
CA THR A 184 4.25 17.04 22.48
C THR A 184 3.55 17.69 21.31
N THR A 185 4.18 17.69 20.11
CA THR A 185 3.66 18.33 18.91
C THR A 185 3.70 17.40 17.70
N GLY A 186 2.77 17.64 16.76
CA GLY A 186 2.75 16.92 15.48
C GLY A 186 3.99 17.17 14.64
N GLU A 187 4.66 18.31 14.82
CA GLU A 187 5.90 18.61 14.13
C GLU A 187 7.06 17.73 14.64
N GLU A 188 7.17 17.53 15.96
CA GLU A 188 8.15 16.58 16.53
C GLU A 188 7.93 15.17 16.01
N VAL A 189 6.66 14.72 15.94
CA VAL A 189 6.31 13.43 15.34
C VAL A 189 6.71 13.38 13.87
N PHE A 190 6.47 14.47 13.13
CA PHE A 190 6.82 14.54 11.71
C PHE A 190 8.33 14.46 11.50
N LEU A 191 9.13 15.16 12.27
CA LEU A 191 10.60 15.12 12.19
C LEU A 191 11.10 13.71 12.48
N TRP A 192 10.67 13.10 13.57
CA TRP A 192 11.00 11.71 13.88
C TRP A 192 10.58 10.75 12.77
N TRP A 193 9.38 10.92 12.22
CA TRP A 193 8.86 10.07 11.17
C TRP A 193 9.62 10.20 9.84
N MET A 194 10.25 11.34 9.59
CA MET A 194 11.10 11.58 8.42
C MET A 194 12.49 10.99 8.56
N GLU A 195 12.96 10.72 9.76
CA GLU A 195 14.26 10.11 10.01
C GLU A 195 14.24 8.65 9.55
N ASP A 196 15.12 8.31 8.59
CA ASP A 196 15.24 6.97 8.03
C ASP A 196 16.38 6.16 8.70
N GLU A 197 17.12 6.75 9.62
CA GLU A 197 18.28 6.16 10.31
C GLU A 197 17.90 5.74 11.72
N ASN A 198 18.46 4.59 12.18
CA ASN A 198 18.38 4.19 13.58
C ASN A 198 19.19 5.17 14.43
N ILE A 199 18.52 6.13 15.03
CA ILE A 199 19.17 7.04 15.98
C ILE A 199 19.36 6.30 17.31
N PRO A 200 20.55 6.33 17.93
CA PRO A 200 20.74 5.78 19.27
C PRO A 200 19.73 6.36 20.26
N GLY A 201 18.94 5.51 20.90
CA GLY A 201 17.85 5.91 21.79
C GLY A 201 16.48 6.07 21.12
N GLN A 202 16.35 5.83 19.83
CA GLN A 202 15.05 5.72 19.17
C GLN A 202 14.36 4.42 19.64
N MET A 203 13.14 4.53 20.15
CA MET A 203 12.34 3.36 20.52
C MET A 203 12.20 2.43 19.31
N SER A 204 12.59 1.18 19.48
CA SER A 204 12.33 0.14 18.48
C SER A 204 10.83 -0.15 18.43
N MET A 205 10.37 -0.80 17.33
CA MET A 205 8.97 -1.27 17.26
C MET A 205 8.69 -2.34 18.33
N GLU A 206 9.71 -3.04 18.78
CA GLU A 206 9.61 -4.03 19.86
C GLU A 206 9.31 -3.36 21.19
N ASP A 207 9.93 -2.22 21.47
CA ASP A 207 9.65 -1.40 22.66
C ASP A 207 8.22 -0.85 22.66
N PHE A 208 7.66 -0.62 21.46
CA PHE A 208 6.29 -0.08 21.30
C PHE A 208 5.20 -1.16 21.43
N ILE A 209 5.51 -2.41 21.06
CA ILE A 209 4.60 -3.56 21.13
C ILE A 209 4.63 -4.20 22.53
N ALA A 210 5.75 -4.10 23.26
CA ALA A 210 5.90 -4.66 24.60
C ALA A 210 5.05 -3.95 25.68
N GLU A 211 4.44 -2.79 25.37
CA GLU A 211 3.55 -2.03 26.26
C GLU A 211 2.05 -2.29 26.02
N GLU A 212 1.66 -3.26 25.18
CA GLU A 212 0.29 -3.75 25.03
C GLU A 212 0.07 -5.08 25.77
#